data_074e9aca5f8164bb7c209007037b74a2
#
_entry.id   074e9aca5f8164bb7c209007037b74a2
#
_cell.length_a   1.000
_cell.length_b   1.000
_cell.length_c   1.000
_cell.angle_alpha   90.00
_cell.angle_beta   90.00
_cell.angle_gamma   90.00
#
_symmetry.space_group_name_H-M   'P 1'
#
loop_
_entity.id
_entity.type
_entity.pdbx_description
1 polymer ?
#
loop_
_entity_poly.entity_id
_entity_poly.type
_entity_poly.pdbx_seq_one_letter_code
_entity_poly.pdbx_strand_id
1 'polypeptide(L)'
;PEIKDLLAYLRVLTNPDDDSAFLRIVNTPKREIGPATLQKLGEWAMGRNKGLFTASFDMGLSQTLTGRGYESLTRFTHWLREIQQLAEREPVNAVRDLIRGIDYESWLYETSPSPKAAEMRMKNVNQLFTWMTEMLEGSEIDEPMTLTQVVTRFTLRDMMERGESDEELDQVQLMTLHASKGLEFPYVYLVGMEEGLLPHQS
;
A
#
# COMPACT_ATOMS: atom_id res chain seq x y z
N PRO A 1 0.50 -6.33 5.54
CA PRO A 1 1.63 -5.82 4.73
C PRO A 1 1.25 -5.60 3.28
N GLU A 2 0.66 -6.61 2.59
CA GLU A 2 0.33 -6.62 1.17
C GLU A 2 -0.60 -5.46 0.75
N ILE A 3 -1.60 -5.18 1.55
CA ILE A 3 -2.54 -4.07 1.29
C ILE A 3 -1.81 -2.73 1.37
N LYS A 4 -0.92 -2.57 2.35
CA LYS A 4 -0.13 -1.33 2.52
C LYS A 4 0.84 -1.10 1.36
N ASP A 5 1.40 -2.17 0.79
CA ASP A 5 2.28 -2.08 -0.36
C ASP A 5 1.51 -1.64 -1.60
N LEU A 6 0.36 -2.26 -1.87
CA LEU A 6 -0.51 -1.87 -2.99
C LEU A 6 -1.05 -0.44 -2.85
N LEU A 7 -1.48 -0.05 -1.65
CA LEU A 7 -1.91 1.33 -1.40
C LEU A 7 -0.77 2.33 -1.63
N ALA A 8 0.47 1.97 -1.28
CA ALA A 8 1.62 2.83 -1.56
C ALA A 8 1.87 2.99 -3.06
N TYR A 9 1.73 1.92 -3.88
CA TYR A 9 1.75 2.04 -5.34
C TYR A 9 0.69 3.02 -5.84
N LEU A 10 -0.54 2.83 -5.41
CA LEU A 10 -1.67 3.67 -5.82
C LEU A 10 -1.52 5.12 -5.36
N ARG A 11 -0.93 5.36 -4.18
CA ARG A 11 -0.61 6.70 -3.69
C ARG A 11 0.39 7.40 -4.59
N VAL A 12 1.44 6.73 -5.06
CA VAL A 12 2.39 7.33 -6.02
C VAL A 12 1.72 7.64 -7.36
N LEU A 13 0.80 6.79 -7.83
CA LEU A 13 0.04 7.06 -9.07
C LEU A 13 -0.84 8.32 -8.94
N THR A 14 -1.43 8.55 -7.78
CA THR A 14 -2.34 9.70 -7.54
C THR A 14 -1.64 10.94 -6.99
N ASN A 15 -0.47 10.76 -6.37
CA ASN A 15 0.38 11.84 -5.86
C ASN A 15 1.86 11.52 -6.10
N PRO A 16 2.45 12.02 -7.19
CA PRO A 16 3.86 11.79 -7.55
C PRO A 16 4.88 12.32 -6.54
N ASP A 17 4.46 13.21 -5.64
CA ASP A 17 5.33 13.82 -4.62
C ASP A 17 5.25 13.07 -3.27
N ASP A 18 4.57 11.92 -3.21
CA ASP A 18 4.54 11.07 -2.03
C ASP A 18 5.81 10.20 -1.92
N ASP A 19 6.88 10.81 -1.44
CA ASP A 19 8.18 10.17 -1.26
C ASP A 19 8.14 8.97 -0.30
N SER A 20 7.30 9.03 0.73
CA SER A 20 7.11 7.92 1.67
C SER A 20 6.53 6.69 0.97
N ALA A 21 5.51 6.89 0.15
CA ALA A 21 4.94 5.81 -0.66
C ALA A 21 5.94 5.30 -1.70
N PHE A 22 6.68 6.19 -2.37
CA PHE A 22 7.69 5.82 -3.34
C PHE A 22 8.81 4.97 -2.72
N LEU A 23 9.37 5.37 -1.60
CA LEU A 23 10.41 4.63 -0.90
C LEU A 23 9.94 3.26 -0.41
N ARG A 24 8.66 3.13 -0.08
CA ARG A 24 8.07 1.84 0.29
C ARG A 24 8.04 0.86 -0.88
N ILE A 25 7.72 1.32 -2.09
CA ILE A 25 7.48 0.45 -3.25
C ILE A 25 8.70 0.24 -4.13
N VAL A 26 9.70 1.10 -4.08
CA VAL A 26 10.83 1.10 -5.01
C VAL A 26 11.57 -0.25 -5.10
N ASN A 27 11.61 -1.01 -4.00
CA ASN A 27 12.15 -2.36 -3.89
C ASN A 27 11.13 -3.40 -3.36
N THR A 28 9.85 -3.17 -3.57
CA THR A 28 8.79 -4.12 -3.20
C THR A 28 7.90 -4.38 -4.42
N PRO A 29 8.09 -5.49 -5.15
CA PRO A 29 9.14 -6.53 -5.05
C PRO A 29 10.57 -6.03 -5.26
N LYS A 30 11.54 -6.88 -4.94
CA LYS A 30 12.97 -6.54 -5.04
C LYS A 30 13.39 -6.20 -6.48
N ARG A 31 14.04 -5.03 -6.68
CA ARG A 31 14.48 -4.52 -8.00
C ARG A 31 15.96 -4.19 -8.08
N GLU A 32 16.72 -4.51 -7.05
CA GLU A 32 18.17 -4.21 -6.98
C GLU A 32 18.50 -2.70 -7.07
N ILE A 33 17.59 -1.84 -6.64
CA ILE A 33 17.82 -0.40 -6.52
C ILE A 33 18.45 -0.16 -5.16
N GLY A 34 19.78 -0.08 -5.14
CA GLY A 34 20.54 -0.01 -3.89
C GLY A 34 20.41 1.31 -3.12
N PRO A 35 20.78 1.30 -1.83
CA PRO A 35 20.73 2.50 -0.97
C PRO A 35 21.51 3.69 -1.55
N ALA A 36 22.67 3.44 -2.16
CA ALA A 36 23.47 4.50 -2.79
C ALA A 36 22.76 5.18 -3.97
N THR A 37 21.98 4.42 -4.75
CA THR A 37 21.15 4.97 -5.84
C THR A 37 20.04 5.85 -5.28
N LEU A 38 19.36 5.39 -4.23
CA LEU A 38 18.28 6.14 -3.58
C LEU A 38 18.81 7.40 -2.87
N GLN A 39 19.96 7.32 -2.23
CA GLN A 39 20.61 8.48 -1.61
C GLN A 39 20.89 9.57 -2.66
N LYS A 40 21.55 9.23 -3.76
CA LYS A 40 21.85 10.17 -4.84
C LYS A 40 20.59 10.75 -5.49
N LEU A 41 19.55 9.92 -5.67
CA LEU A 41 18.24 10.41 -6.13
C LEU A 41 17.65 11.42 -5.14
N GLY A 42 17.75 11.14 -3.83
CA GLY A 42 17.28 12.05 -2.77
C GLY A 42 18.03 13.39 -2.76
N GLU A 43 19.35 13.36 -2.86
CA GLU A 43 20.20 14.56 -2.95
C GLU A 43 19.84 15.38 -4.20
N TRP A 44 19.62 14.72 -5.35
CA TRP A 44 19.21 15.36 -6.59
C TRP A 44 17.83 16.00 -6.49
N ALA A 45 16.85 15.28 -5.94
CA ALA A 45 15.49 15.74 -5.74
C ALA A 45 15.41 16.94 -4.80
N MET A 46 16.11 16.87 -3.65
CA MET A 46 16.17 17.92 -2.65
C MET A 46 16.77 19.22 -3.23
N GLY A 47 17.86 19.13 -3.98
CA GLY A 47 18.48 20.27 -4.64
C GLY A 47 17.59 20.98 -5.68
N ARG A 48 16.47 20.35 -6.08
CA ARG A 48 15.52 20.86 -7.08
C ARG A 48 14.11 21.06 -6.54
N ASN A 49 13.90 20.81 -5.26
CA ASN A 49 12.60 20.86 -4.60
C ASN A 49 11.53 20.02 -5.34
N LYS A 50 11.89 18.78 -5.67
CA LYS A 50 11.04 17.80 -6.35
C LYS A 50 10.89 16.55 -5.50
N GLY A 51 9.75 15.84 -5.65
CA GLY A 51 9.59 14.49 -5.15
C GLY A 51 10.50 13.48 -5.87
N LEU A 52 10.82 12.37 -5.23
CA LEU A 52 11.74 11.33 -5.73
C LEU A 52 11.28 10.75 -7.07
N PHE A 53 9.98 10.44 -7.19
CA PHE A 53 9.43 9.90 -8.43
C PHE A 53 9.54 10.91 -9.57
N THR A 54 9.17 12.17 -9.35
CA THR A 54 9.28 13.23 -10.34
C THR A 54 10.73 13.49 -10.74
N ALA A 55 11.65 13.53 -9.76
CA ALA A 55 13.08 13.75 -9.99
C ALA A 55 13.76 12.64 -10.81
N SER A 56 13.23 11.40 -10.74
CA SER A 56 13.76 10.25 -11.48
C SER A 56 13.73 10.42 -13.01
N PHE A 57 12.93 11.36 -13.53
CA PHE A 57 12.81 11.67 -14.96
C PHE A 57 13.68 12.84 -15.43
N ASP A 58 14.43 13.46 -14.54
CA ASP A 58 15.28 14.59 -14.91
C ASP A 58 16.43 14.13 -15.81
N MET A 59 16.57 14.78 -16.98
CA MET A 59 17.60 14.41 -17.97
C MET A 59 19.03 14.48 -17.41
N GLY A 60 19.29 15.41 -16.48
CA GLY A 60 20.61 15.55 -15.86
C GLY A 60 20.95 14.47 -14.85
N LEU A 61 19.99 13.67 -14.39
CA LEU A 61 20.19 12.62 -13.41
C LEU A 61 21.16 11.55 -13.90
N SER A 62 21.15 11.23 -15.21
CA SER A 62 22.05 10.27 -15.83
C SER A 62 23.53 10.64 -15.76
N GLN A 63 23.85 11.91 -15.53
CA GLN A 63 25.23 12.38 -15.32
C GLN A 63 25.73 12.09 -13.89
N THR A 64 24.83 11.94 -12.93
CA THR A 64 25.13 11.71 -11.51
C THR A 64 24.91 10.27 -11.09
N LEU A 65 23.91 9.62 -11.67
CA LEU A 65 23.54 8.23 -11.42
C LEU A 65 23.80 7.38 -12.66
N THR A 66 24.55 6.30 -12.47
CA THR A 66 24.91 5.34 -13.52
C THR A 66 24.86 3.90 -13.00
N GLY A 67 24.95 2.93 -13.93
CA GLY A 67 25.03 1.51 -13.60
C GLY A 67 23.67 0.86 -13.32
N ARG A 68 23.70 -0.40 -12.89
CA ARG A 68 22.52 -1.28 -12.75
C ARG A 68 21.40 -0.68 -11.90
N GLY A 69 21.74 -0.04 -10.79
CA GLY A 69 20.76 0.56 -9.90
C GLY A 69 19.99 1.70 -10.58
N TYR A 70 20.66 2.51 -11.39
CA TYR A 70 20.04 3.56 -12.18
C TYR A 70 19.16 2.99 -13.31
N GLU A 71 19.64 1.97 -14.01
CA GLU A 71 18.86 1.29 -15.07
C GLU A 71 17.57 0.66 -14.50
N SER A 72 17.69 0.01 -13.34
CA SER A 72 16.54 -0.57 -12.65
C SER A 72 15.54 0.50 -12.16
N LEU A 73 16.06 1.60 -11.61
CA LEU A 73 15.24 2.75 -11.21
C LEU A 73 14.48 3.33 -12.42
N THR A 74 15.18 3.60 -13.52
CA THR A 74 14.60 4.15 -14.74
C THR A 74 13.52 3.24 -15.30
N ARG A 75 13.80 1.94 -15.42
CA ARG A 75 12.81 0.95 -15.89
C ARG A 75 11.56 0.94 -15.01
N PHE A 76 11.74 0.94 -13.68
CA PHE A 76 10.64 0.95 -12.74
C PHE A 76 9.80 2.23 -12.82
N THR A 77 10.44 3.39 -12.82
CA THR A 77 9.72 4.67 -12.82
C THR A 77 9.03 4.95 -14.15
N HIS A 78 9.62 4.54 -15.29
CA HIS A 78 8.97 4.65 -16.59
C HIS A 78 7.73 3.76 -16.68
N TRP A 79 7.86 2.49 -16.26
CA TRP A 79 6.70 1.59 -16.20
C TRP A 79 5.59 2.15 -15.30
N LEU A 80 5.95 2.67 -14.12
CA LEU A 80 4.95 3.24 -13.20
C LEU A 80 4.27 4.49 -13.80
N ARG A 81 4.99 5.29 -14.58
CA ARG A 81 4.42 6.42 -15.31
C ARG A 81 3.45 5.99 -16.41
N GLU A 82 3.74 4.90 -17.11
CA GLU A 82 2.81 4.32 -18.12
C GLU A 82 1.49 3.90 -17.44
N ILE A 83 1.57 3.25 -16.26
CA ILE A 83 0.39 2.90 -15.46
C ILE A 83 -0.35 4.17 -15.00
N GLN A 84 0.37 5.20 -14.57
CA GLN A 84 -0.23 6.48 -14.17
C GLN A 84 -1.02 7.12 -15.32
N GLN A 85 -0.45 7.17 -16.53
CA GLN A 85 -1.13 7.70 -17.71
C GLN A 85 -2.34 6.86 -18.12
N LEU A 86 -2.26 5.54 -17.97
CA LEU A 86 -3.41 4.65 -18.20
C LEU A 86 -4.52 4.94 -17.18
N ALA A 87 -4.17 5.19 -15.92
CA ALA A 87 -5.14 5.45 -14.86
C ALA A 87 -6.00 6.71 -15.08
N GLU A 88 -5.50 7.69 -15.84
CA GLU A 88 -6.26 8.89 -16.19
C GLU A 88 -7.46 8.58 -17.14
N ARG A 89 -7.37 7.53 -17.91
CA ARG A 89 -8.38 7.14 -18.91
C ARG A 89 -9.13 5.89 -18.56
N GLU A 90 -8.43 4.91 -18.01
CA GLU A 90 -8.93 3.56 -17.74
C GLU A 90 -8.47 3.08 -16.35
N PRO A 91 -9.00 3.67 -15.26
CA PRO A 91 -8.50 3.42 -13.91
C PRO A 91 -8.60 1.94 -13.49
N VAL A 92 -9.64 1.21 -13.87
CA VAL A 92 -9.78 -0.22 -13.55
C VAL A 92 -8.70 -1.05 -14.27
N ASN A 93 -8.44 -0.75 -15.55
CA ASN A 93 -7.40 -1.43 -16.31
C ASN A 93 -6.01 -1.10 -15.74
N ALA A 94 -5.77 0.15 -15.36
CA ALA A 94 -4.52 0.57 -14.74
C ALA A 94 -4.24 -0.18 -13.43
N VAL A 95 -5.23 -0.33 -12.56
CA VAL A 95 -5.07 -1.10 -11.30
C VAL A 95 -4.81 -2.59 -11.59
N ARG A 96 -5.50 -3.15 -12.57
CA ARG A 96 -5.28 -4.54 -13.02
C ARG A 96 -3.86 -4.74 -13.56
N ASP A 97 -3.42 -3.86 -14.42
CA ASP A 97 -2.09 -3.93 -15.06
C ASP A 97 -0.98 -3.64 -14.04
N LEU A 98 -1.24 -2.77 -13.05
CA LEU A 98 -0.36 -2.58 -11.91
C LEU A 98 -0.13 -3.89 -11.17
N ILE A 99 -1.19 -4.56 -10.71
CA ILE A 99 -1.09 -5.80 -9.92
C ILE A 99 -0.37 -6.91 -10.71
N ARG A 100 -0.65 -7.01 -12.01
CA ARG A 100 0.03 -7.97 -12.89
C ARG A 100 1.50 -7.60 -13.13
N GLY A 101 1.77 -6.34 -13.41
CA GLY A 101 3.11 -5.87 -13.79
C GLY A 101 4.11 -5.87 -12.64
N ILE A 102 3.67 -5.77 -11.39
CA ILE A 102 4.55 -5.94 -10.23
C ILE A 102 4.90 -7.40 -9.95
N ASP A 103 4.23 -8.37 -10.59
CA ASP A 103 4.38 -9.82 -10.31
C ASP A 103 4.26 -10.14 -8.83
N TYR A 104 3.22 -9.56 -8.20
CA TYR A 104 3.08 -9.56 -6.76
C TYR A 104 2.78 -10.95 -6.19
N GLU A 105 2.15 -11.80 -6.98
CA GLU A 105 1.89 -13.19 -6.60
C GLU A 105 3.20 -13.95 -6.37
N SER A 106 4.13 -13.92 -7.33
CA SER A 106 5.46 -14.56 -7.19
C SER A 106 6.18 -14.02 -5.96
N TRP A 107 6.18 -12.70 -5.75
CA TRP A 107 6.78 -12.06 -4.59
C TRP A 107 6.16 -12.52 -3.27
N LEU A 108 4.84 -12.70 -3.20
CA LEU A 108 4.18 -13.19 -2.00
C LEU A 108 4.56 -14.64 -1.70
N TYR A 109 4.68 -15.51 -2.73
CA TYR A 109 5.14 -16.90 -2.54
C TYR A 109 6.59 -16.95 -2.07
N GLU A 110 7.48 -16.11 -2.57
CA GLU A 110 8.88 -16.05 -2.15
C GLU A 110 9.06 -15.52 -0.71
N THR A 111 8.22 -14.58 -0.28
CA THR A 111 8.41 -13.87 0.99
C THR A 111 7.48 -14.32 2.12
N SER A 112 6.52 -15.18 1.84
CA SER A 112 5.61 -15.70 2.87
C SER A 112 6.18 -16.93 3.57
N PRO A 113 5.87 -17.13 4.85
CA PRO A 113 6.39 -18.26 5.63
C PRO A 113 5.86 -19.62 5.16
N SER A 114 4.78 -19.65 4.39
CA SER A 114 4.20 -20.86 3.80
C SER A 114 3.37 -20.54 2.56
N PRO A 115 3.16 -21.50 1.64
CA PRO A 115 2.26 -21.32 0.49
C PRO A 115 0.85 -20.90 0.90
N LYS A 116 0.31 -21.49 1.97
CA LYS A 116 -1.02 -21.10 2.50
C LYS A 116 -1.09 -19.64 2.96
N ALA A 117 0.00 -19.12 3.53
CA ALA A 117 0.07 -17.71 3.90
C ALA A 117 0.13 -16.79 2.66
N ALA A 118 0.84 -17.21 1.59
CA ALA A 118 0.87 -16.50 0.32
C ALA A 118 -0.51 -16.46 -0.34
N GLU A 119 -1.21 -17.58 -0.40
CA GLU A 119 -2.59 -17.68 -0.92
C GLU A 119 -3.54 -16.76 -0.16
N MET A 120 -3.46 -16.73 1.18
CA MET A 120 -4.29 -15.84 1.99
C MET A 120 -4.01 -14.37 1.69
N ARG A 121 -2.74 -13.99 1.56
CA ARG A 121 -2.33 -12.62 1.19
C ARG A 121 -2.81 -12.27 -0.22
N MET A 122 -2.71 -13.20 -1.18
CA MET A 122 -3.21 -12.99 -2.53
C MET A 122 -4.73 -12.84 -2.56
N LYS A 123 -5.45 -13.59 -1.70
CA LYS A 123 -6.89 -13.38 -1.52
C LYS A 123 -7.23 -11.97 -1.04
N ASN A 124 -6.44 -11.42 -0.11
CA ASN A 124 -6.62 -10.03 0.36
C ASN A 124 -6.39 -9.02 -0.78
N VAL A 125 -5.37 -9.25 -1.61
CA VAL A 125 -5.10 -8.43 -2.81
C VAL A 125 -6.28 -8.45 -3.78
N ASN A 126 -6.79 -9.64 -4.09
CA ASN A 126 -7.95 -9.80 -4.99
C ASN A 126 -9.21 -9.15 -4.41
N GLN A 127 -9.43 -9.26 -3.11
CA GLN A 127 -10.55 -8.60 -2.45
C GLN A 127 -10.45 -7.08 -2.51
N LEU A 128 -9.25 -6.52 -2.29
CA LEU A 128 -9.00 -5.09 -2.44
C LEU A 128 -9.29 -4.65 -3.88
N PHE A 129 -8.81 -5.41 -4.88
CA PHE A 129 -9.06 -5.12 -6.29
C PHE A 129 -10.56 -5.11 -6.62
N THR A 130 -11.32 -6.09 -6.10
CA THR A 130 -12.77 -6.14 -6.28
C THR A 130 -13.45 -4.89 -5.72
N TRP A 131 -13.16 -4.52 -4.48
CA TRP A 131 -13.73 -3.30 -3.89
C TRP A 131 -13.34 -2.02 -4.61
N MET A 132 -12.10 -1.93 -5.09
CA MET A 132 -11.66 -0.78 -5.89
C MET A 132 -12.40 -0.70 -7.22
N THR A 133 -12.59 -1.83 -7.89
CA THR A 133 -13.33 -1.91 -9.16
C THR A 133 -14.78 -1.46 -8.96
N GLU A 134 -15.46 -1.97 -7.93
CA GLU A 134 -16.83 -1.57 -7.59
C GLU A 134 -16.94 -0.05 -7.37
N MET A 135 -15.98 0.57 -6.67
CA MET A 135 -15.99 2.02 -6.45
C MET A 135 -15.67 2.82 -7.72
N LEU A 136 -14.77 2.32 -8.57
CA LEU A 136 -14.37 2.99 -9.81
C LEU A 136 -15.44 2.89 -10.91
N GLU A 137 -16.17 1.78 -10.96
CA GLU A 137 -17.26 1.57 -11.93
C GLU A 137 -18.58 2.16 -11.46
N GLY A 138 -18.75 2.28 -10.13
CA GLY A 138 -20.02 2.69 -9.53
C GLY A 138 -21.07 1.59 -9.56
N SER A 139 -22.30 1.94 -9.19
CA SER A 139 -23.46 1.04 -9.17
C SER A 139 -24.72 1.79 -9.61
N GLU A 140 -25.86 1.14 -9.59
CA GLU A 140 -27.17 1.81 -9.83
C GLU A 140 -27.48 2.92 -8.80
N ILE A 141 -26.83 2.87 -7.63
CA ILE A 141 -27.07 3.77 -6.50
C ILE A 141 -25.91 4.73 -6.30
N ASP A 142 -24.67 4.27 -6.52
CA ASP A 142 -23.44 5.03 -6.26
C ASP A 142 -22.78 5.48 -7.57
N GLU A 143 -22.46 6.77 -7.66
CA GLU A 143 -21.69 7.31 -8.78
C GLU A 143 -20.26 6.77 -8.81
N PRO A 144 -19.66 6.56 -10.02
CA PRO A 144 -18.26 6.18 -10.16
C PRO A 144 -17.33 7.16 -9.45
N MET A 145 -16.38 6.63 -8.69
CA MET A 145 -15.33 7.42 -8.05
C MET A 145 -14.10 7.51 -8.93
N THR A 146 -13.35 8.61 -8.83
CA THR A 146 -12.00 8.70 -9.43
C THR A 146 -11.01 7.84 -8.64
N LEU A 147 -9.90 7.44 -9.27
CA LEU A 147 -8.85 6.69 -8.58
C LEU A 147 -8.32 7.44 -7.35
N THR A 148 -8.16 8.76 -7.46
CA THR A 148 -7.74 9.62 -6.33
C THR A 148 -8.72 9.53 -5.15
N GLN A 149 -10.03 9.59 -5.40
CA GLN A 149 -11.05 9.46 -4.35
C GLN A 149 -11.00 8.07 -3.69
N VAL A 150 -10.86 7.00 -4.48
CA VAL A 150 -10.75 5.63 -3.96
C VAL A 150 -9.51 5.49 -3.08
N VAL A 151 -8.34 5.94 -3.55
CA VAL A 151 -7.08 5.87 -2.80
C VAL A 151 -7.16 6.70 -1.51
N THR A 152 -7.72 7.90 -1.57
CA THR A 152 -7.93 8.75 -0.39
C THR A 152 -8.80 8.06 0.64
N ARG A 153 -9.90 7.44 0.22
CA ARG A 153 -10.82 6.71 1.11
C ARG A 153 -10.13 5.57 1.85
N PHE A 154 -9.33 4.74 1.16
CA PHE A 154 -8.56 3.66 1.79
C PHE A 154 -7.46 4.18 2.70
N THR A 155 -6.78 5.26 2.31
CA THR A 155 -5.73 5.88 3.12
C THR A 155 -6.29 6.44 4.43
N LEU A 156 -7.41 7.16 4.37
CA LEU A 156 -8.08 7.68 5.56
C LEU A 156 -8.53 6.55 6.50
N ARG A 157 -9.07 5.46 5.96
CA ARG A 157 -9.45 4.30 6.76
C ARG A 157 -8.24 3.68 7.47
N ASP A 158 -7.10 3.47 6.78
CA ASP A 158 -5.87 2.95 7.40
C ASP A 158 -5.32 3.91 8.48
N MET A 159 -5.49 5.22 8.31
CA MET A 159 -5.12 6.22 9.31
C MET A 159 -6.05 6.18 10.53
N MET A 160 -7.34 6.08 10.34
CA MET A 160 -8.32 5.98 11.43
C MET A 160 -8.11 4.70 12.26
N GLU A 161 -7.91 3.55 11.60
CA GLU A 161 -7.60 2.29 12.27
C GLU A 161 -6.29 2.34 13.10
N ARG A 162 -5.37 3.26 12.77
CA ARG A 162 -4.15 3.51 13.56
C ARG A 162 -4.33 4.56 14.64
N GLY A 163 -5.14 5.60 14.39
CA GLY A 163 -5.37 6.71 15.30
C GLY A 163 -6.27 6.34 16.48
N GLU A 164 -7.10 5.30 16.33
CA GLU A 164 -7.89 4.75 17.44
C GLU A 164 -7.04 4.16 18.58
N SER A 165 -5.71 4.04 18.38
CA SER A 165 -4.79 3.53 19.41
C SER A 165 -4.16 4.60 20.33
N ASP A 166 -4.29 5.90 20.03
CA ASP A 166 -3.52 6.95 20.73
C ASP A 166 -4.33 8.09 21.37
N GLU A 167 -5.64 8.15 21.21
CA GLU A 167 -6.47 9.11 21.96
C GLU A 167 -7.27 8.39 23.05
N GLU A 168 -7.07 8.79 24.31
CA GLU A 168 -7.95 8.44 25.44
C GLU A 168 -9.33 9.12 25.25
N LEU A 169 -10.12 8.57 24.34
CA LEU A 169 -11.51 8.99 24.18
C LEU A 169 -12.35 8.35 25.29
N ASP A 170 -13.21 9.14 25.91
CA ASP A 170 -14.20 8.66 26.90
C ASP A 170 -15.28 7.84 26.16
N GLN A 171 -14.93 6.59 25.84
CA GLN A 171 -15.75 5.66 25.08
C GLN A 171 -15.59 4.22 25.56
N VAL A 172 -16.62 3.41 25.30
CA VAL A 172 -16.56 1.97 25.54
C VAL A 172 -15.73 1.30 24.44
N GLN A 173 -14.65 0.64 24.86
CA GLN A 173 -13.77 -0.12 23.98
C GLN A 173 -14.31 -1.55 23.81
N LEU A 174 -14.62 -1.95 22.58
CA LEU A 174 -14.99 -3.34 22.24
C LEU A 174 -13.78 -4.01 21.58
N MET A 175 -13.33 -5.12 22.16
CA MET A 175 -12.15 -5.83 21.67
C MET A 175 -12.20 -7.31 21.98
N THR A 176 -11.34 -8.08 21.31
CA THR A 176 -11.14 -9.49 21.65
C THR A 176 -10.19 -9.64 22.83
N LEU A 177 -10.22 -10.80 23.53
CA LEU A 177 -9.25 -11.12 24.59
C LEU A 177 -7.79 -11.05 24.11
N HIS A 178 -7.53 -11.39 22.85
CA HIS A 178 -6.18 -11.27 22.29
C HIS A 178 -5.77 -9.80 22.09
N ALA A 179 -6.69 -8.95 21.69
CA ALA A 179 -6.42 -7.53 21.49
C ALA A 179 -6.23 -6.78 22.84
N SER A 180 -6.83 -7.28 23.93
CA SER A 180 -6.70 -6.69 25.27
C SER A 180 -5.40 -7.03 25.97
N LYS A 181 -4.57 -7.90 25.40
CA LYS A 181 -3.30 -8.30 26.02
C LYS A 181 -2.35 -7.11 26.19
N GLY A 182 -2.04 -6.79 27.43
CA GLY A 182 -1.16 -5.67 27.80
C GLY A 182 -1.86 -4.33 27.95
N LEU A 183 -3.20 -4.28 27.83
CA LEU A 183 -4.02 -3.12 28.13
C LEU A 183 -4.63 -3.27 29.53
N GLU A 184 -4.82 -2.14 30.22
CA GLU A 184 -5.42 -2.06 31.56
C GLU A 184 -6.62 -1.10 31.52
N PHE A 185 -7.77 -1.55 32.02
CA PHE A 185 -9.00 -0.76 32.08
C PHE A 185 -9.57 -0.76 33.49
N PRO A 186 -10.11 0.38 33.96
CA PRO A 186 -10.75 0.48 35.29
C PRO A 186 -11.96 -0.43 35.43
N TYR A 187 -12.69 -0.67 34.33
CA TYR A 187 -13.89 -1.50 34.29
C TYR A 187 -13.81 -2.41 33.06
N VAL A 188 -14.00 -3.72 33.27
CA VAL A 188 -13.98 -4.73 32.21
C VAL A 188 -15.24 -5.58 32.28
N TYR A 189 -15.91 -5.71 31.16
CA TYR A 189 -17.06 -6.59 30.99
C TYR A 189 -16.70 -7.70 30.00
N LEU A 190 -16.58 -8.93 30.50
CA LEU A 190 -16.36 -10.10 29.66
C LEU A 190 -17.72 -10.65 29.21
N VAL A 191 -18.02 -10.54 27.95
CA VAL A 191 -19.29 -11.00 27.33
C VAL A 191 -19.09 -12.31 26.58
N GLY A 192 -20.17 -13.04 26.32
CA GLY A 192 -20.12 -14.31 25.60
C GLY A 192 -19.54 -15.49 26.44
N MET A 193 -19.67 -15.44 27.77
CA MET A 193 -19.30 -16.51 28.70
C MET A 193 -20.34 -17.64 28.65
N GLU A 194 -20.37 -18.37 27.56
CA GLU A 194 -21.26 -19.50 27.35
C GLU A 194 -20.44 -20.79 27.22
N GLU A 195 -21.00 -21.91 27.71
CA GLU A 195 -20.33 -23.20 27.64
C GLU A 195 -20.09 -23.61 26.17
N GLY A 196 -18.83 -23.91 25.83
CA GLY A 196 -18.40 -24.17 24.45
C GLY A 196 -17.94 -22.98 23.62
N LEU A 197 -18.19 -21.72 24.08
CA LEU A 197 -17.63 -20.50 23.50
C LEU A 197 -16.43 -20.00 24.32
N LEU A 198 -16.55 -19.97 25.65
CA LEU A 198 -15.48 -19.61 26.58
C LEU A 198 -15.67 -20.39 27.91
N PRO A 199 -14.68 -21.26 28.29
CA PRO A 199 -13.45 -21.60 27.56
C PRO A 199 -13.69 -22.41 26.30
N HIS A 200 -12.91 -22.12 25.25
CA HIS A 200 -12.97 -22.89 24.00
C HIS A 200 -12.45 -24.31 24.27
N GLN A 201 -13.27 -25.33 24.00
CA GLN A 201 -12.81 -26.72 24.06
C GLN A 201 -12.00 -27.02 22.80
N SER A 202 -10.72 -27.30 22.96
CA SER A 202 -9.79 -27.71 21.89
C SER A 202 -9.93 -29.20 21.59
#